data_999406b6d08c06bf364704a79698e7e6
#
_entry.id   999406b6d08c06bf364704a79698e7e6
#
_cell.length_a   1.000
_cell.length_b   1.000
_cell.length_c   1.000
_cell.angle_alpha   90.00
_cell.angle_beta   90.00
_cell.angle_gamma   90.00
#
_symmetry.space_group_name_H-M   'P 1'
#
loop_
_entity.id
_entity.type
_entity.pdbx_description
1 polymer ?
#
loop_
_entity_poly.entity_id
_entity_poly.type
_entity_poly.pdbx_seq_one_letter_code
_entity_poly.pdbx_strand_id
1 'polypeptide(L)'
;NLTEKDIAEAMTKAGNEYDSAEKMINATNLIIGEIKECEPHPDSDHLHLCKVDIGKEVLDIVCGAPNARKGIKVILAQVGAELPGGIKIKKGTIRGHESNGMLCALYEIGIDKKFLSEEDKNGIHELPADAPVGGNPIAYMGLDDAVIDFELTANRGDLLSILGMAYELGAIYDKKVKPVELEYTENGEDVNKEFSVQVNTENCKLFLAKKAKNVTIKESPEFIKNRLIASGIRPINNVVDISNYVMLELGQPLHFYDADNLGNEIVVRMAENGEKLTTLDNIERSLSEDDIVITDGNKAIGLAGVMGGLETEVEETTKNVIIESAIFDSVKVRKTSNKILRSEASNRFEKGLDPARTYMAMERACTLLQKYADAEIETGIVKYDVTDNKEKVINIEYQFINNVLGTNISKEDIVDVFRKLDFKTEPKENEVTVTVPTRRIDISIKEDLVEEVGRIYGVDNIQGKLPVVPMKMGHLDKTTRKIRAKMSNMG
;
A
#
# COMPACT_ATOMS: atom_id res chain seq x y z
N ASN A 1 -17.16 17.81 0.47
CA ASN A 1 -16.55 16.48 0.53
C ASN A 1 -15.90 16.20 -0.82
N LEU A 2 -14.63 15.78 -0.80
CA LEU A 2 -13.92 15.35 -2.01
C LEU A 2 -14.35 13.92 -2.35
N THR A 3 -14.53 13.64 -3.64
CA THR A 3 -14.72 12.28 -4.14
C THR A 3 -13.36 11.64 -4.48
N GLU A 4 -13.32 10.33 -4.65
CA GLU A 4 -12.15 9.60 -5.14
C GLU A 4 -11.63 10.16 -6.46
N LYS A 5 -12.55 10.56 -7.35
CA LYS A 5 -12.22 11.16 -8.64
C LYS A 5 -11.62 12.57 -8.49
N ASP A 6 -12.14 13.40 -7.59
CA ASP A 6 -11.58 14.73 -7.32
C ASP A 6 -10.13 14.62 -6.83
N ILE A 7 -9.84 13.63 -5.98
CA ILE A 7 -8.49 13.35 -5.47
C ILE A 7 -7.57 12.87 -6.59
N ALA A 8 -8.01 11.90 -7.39
CA ALA A 8 -7.25 11.34 -8.49
C ALA A 8 -6.89 12.39 -9.55
N GLU A 9 -7.84 13.22 -9.96
CA GLU A 9 -7.61 14.32 -10.90
C GLU A 9 -6.68 15.39 -10.35
N ALA A 10 -6.78 15.72 -9.06
CA ALA A 10 -5.88 16.69 -8.42
C ALA A 10 -4.44 16.19 -8.34
N MET A 11 -4.25 14.89 -8.02
CA MET A 11 -2.95 14.24 -8.02
C MET A 11 -2.33 14.19 -9.42
N THR A 12 -3.12 13.87 -10.45
CA THR A 12 -2.67 13.89 -11.84
C THR A 12 -2.19 15.27 -12.28
N LYS A 13 -2.92 16.33 -11.94
CA LYS A 13 -2.51 17.71 -12.22
C LYS A 13 -1.20 18.10 -11.52
N ALA A 14 -0.89 17.47 -10.40
CA ALA A 14 0.35 17.64 -9.66
C ALA A 14 1.48 16.68 -10.12
N GLY A 15 1.29 15.96 -11.23
CA GLY A 15 2.29 15.08 -11.84
C GLY A 15 2.26 13.62 -11.40
N ASN A 16 1.18 13.19 -10.73
CA ASN A 16 1.01 11.81 -10.28
C ASN A 16 -0.23 11.20 -10.96
N GLU A 17 -0.03 10.58 -12.11
CA GLU A 17 -1.11 10.03 -12.94
C GLU A 17 -1.81 8.86 -12.25
N TYR A 18 -3.14 8.79 -12.35
CA TYR A 18 -3.92 7.64 -11.87
C TYR A 18 -4.39 6.77 -13.02
N ASP A 19 -4.41 5.47 -12.80
CA ASP A 19 -4.97 4.47 -13.74
C ASP A 19 -6.47 4.28 -13.49
N SER A 20 -6.86 4.09 -12.22
CA SER A 20 -8.26 3.91 -11.84
C SER A 20 -8.61 4.59 -10.51
N ALA A 21 -9.90 4.93 -10.35
CA ALA A 21 -10.45 5.45 -9.11
C ALA A 21 -11.87 4.88 -8.95
N GLU A 22 -12.01 3.90 -8.08
CA GLU A 22 -13.25 3.12 -7.95
C GLU A 22 -13.62 2.91 -6.47
N LYS A 23 -14.90 2.74 -6.20
CA LYS A 23 -15.35 2.29 -4.88
C LYS A 23 -14.89 0.85 -4.65
N MET A 24 -14.50 0.54 -3.43
CA MET A 24 -14.11 -0.82 -3.04
C MET A 24 -15.25 -1.82 -3.27
N ILE A 25 -16.49 -1.40 -2.99
CA ILE A 25 -17.70 -2.18 -3.24
C ILE A 25 -18.67 -1.39 -4.12
N ASN A 26 -18.99 -1.96 -5.28
CA ASN A 26 -19.93 -1.37 -6.26
C ASN A 26 -21.34 -1.98 -6.22
N ALA A 27 -21.66 -2.83 -5.20
CA ALA A 27 -23.00 -3.38 -5.01
C ALA A 27 -23.95 -2.35 -4.39
N THR A 28 -25.21 -2.35 -4.84
CA THR A 28 -26.23 -1.40 -4.39
C THR A 28 -27.39 -2.08 -3.68
N ASN A 29 -28.20 -1.34 -2.91
CA ASN A 29 -29.42 -1.80 -2.26
C ASN A 29 -29.23 -3.06 -1.40
N LEU A 30 -28.11 -3.08 -0.65
CA LEU A 30 -27.79 -4.12 0.32
C LEU A 30 -28.31 -3.73 1.71
N ILE A 31 -28.77 -4.72 2.47
CA ILE A 31 -29.31 -4.53 3.82
C ILE A 31 -28.87 -5.68 4.74
N ILE A 32 -28.69 -5.41 6.01
CA ILE A 32 -28.46 -6.46 7.03
C ILE A 32 -29.78 -7.11 7.37
N GLY A 33 -29.90 -8.43 7.17
CA GLY A 33 -31.05 -9.23 7.55
C GLY A 33 -30.71 -10.27 8.60
N GLU A 34 -31.71 -10.68 9.38
CA GLU A 34 -31.60 -11.82 10.31
C GLU A 34 -32.50 -12.96 9.84
N ILE A 35 -31.96 -14.16 9.71
CA ILE A 35 -32.73 -15.35 9.33
C ILE A 35 -33.55 -15.81 10.54
N LYS A 36 -34.89 -15.54 10.53
CA LYS A 36 -35.79 -15.94 11.60
C LYS A 36 -36.26 -17.38 11.50
N GLU A 37 -36.42 -17.88 10.27
CA GLU A 37 -36.78 -19.26 9.97
C GLU A 37 -35.94 -19.74 8.81
N CYS A 38 -35.53 -21.02 8.84
CA CYS A 38 -34.78 -21.64 7.75
C CYS A 38 -35.15 -23.13 7.71
N GLU A 39 -35.80 -23.57 6.64
CA GLU A 39 -36.26 -24.93 6.44
C GLU A 39 -35.71 -25.50 5.13
N PRO A 40 -35.42 -26.82 5.05
CA PRO A 40 -35.06 -27.44 3.79
C PRO A 40 -36.15 -27.28 2.74
N HIS A 41 -35.76 -27.03 1.49
CA HIS A 41 -36.70 -26.95 0.39
C HIS A 41 -37.29 -28.33 0.06
N PRO A 42 -38.62 -28.51 -0.05
CA PRO A 42 -39.23 -29.85 -0.22
C PRO A 42 -38.79 -30.56 -1.50
N ASP A 43 -38.47 -29.82 -2.57
CA ASP A 43 -38.08 -30.36 -3.89
C ASP A 43 -36.60 -30.14 -4.21
N SER A 44 -35.73 -29.98 -3.18
CA SER A 44 -34.29 -29.78 -3.39
C SER A 44 -33.49 -30.30 -2.21
N ASP A 45 -32.35 -30.88 -2.51
CA ASP A 45 -31.37 -31.40 -1.56
C ASP A 45 -30.37 -30.34 -1.02
N HIS A 46 -30.32 -29.16 -1.65
CA HIS A 46 -29.35 -28.10 -1.33
C HIS A 46 -29.97 -26.71 -1.13
N LEU A 47 -31.29 -26.54 -1.39
CA LEU A 47 -31.96 -25.27 -1.20
C LEU A 47 -32.63 -25.20 0.18
N HIS A 48 -32.72 -23.97 0.70
CA HIS A 48 -33.40 -23.64 1.96
C HIS A 48 -34.44 -22.55 1.72
N LEU A 49 -35.58 -22.65 2.39
CA LEU A 49 -36.60 -21.62 2.47
C LEU A 49 -36.35 -20.80 3.72
N CYS A 50 -35.93 -19.56 3.55
CA CYS A 50 -35.57 -18.66 4.63
C CYS A 50 -36.58 -17.52 4.76
N LYS A 51 -36.97 -17.19 6.01
CA LYS A 51 -37.65 -15.94 6.33
C LYS A 51 -36.65 -14.98 6.97
N VAL A 52 -36.39 -13.87 6.29
CA VAL A 52 -35.34 -12.92 6.65
C VAL A 52 -35.97 -11.61 7.09
N ASP A 53 -35.80 -11.27 8.36
CA ASP A 53 -36.20 -9.99 8.93
C ASP A 53 -35.20 -8.89 8.55
N ILE A 54 -35.68 -7.83 7.94
CA ILE A 54 -34.89 -6.64 7.57
C ILE A 54 -35.25 -5.41 8.39
N GLY A 55 -35.93 -5.60 9.53
CA GLY A 55 -36.34 -4.55 10.47
C GLY A 55 -37.69 -3.88 10.15
N LYS A 56 -38.03 -3.76 8.85
CA LYS A 56 -39.32 -3.20 8.42
C LYS A 56 -40.34 -4.27 8.05
N GLU A 57 -39.88 -5.37 7.56
CA GLU A 57 -40.66 -6.50 7.04
C GLU A 57 -39.82 -7.78 7.07
N VAL A 58 -40.51 -8.90 6.89
CA VAL A 58 -39.89 -10.22 6.77
C VAL A 58 -40.05 -10.68 5.33
N LEU A 59 -38.92 -11.03 4.68
CA LEU A 59 -38.88 -11.44 3.28
C LEU A 59 -38.71 -12.96 3.16
N ASP A 60 -39.42 -13.56 2.22
CA ASP A 60 -39.20 -14.94 1.83
C ASP A 60 -38.04 -15.00 0.82
N ILE A 61 -37.03 -15.78 1.14
CA ILE A 61 -35.80 -15.94 0.33
C ILE A 61 -35.51 -17.43 0.14
N VAL A 62 -35.26 -17.83 -1.10
CA VAL A 62 -34.72 -19.16 -1.39
C VAL A 62 -33.20 -19.05 -1.46
N CYS A 63 -32.50 -19.80 -0.60
CA CYS A 63 -31.06 -19.77 -0.45
C CYS A 63 -30.42 -21.13 -0.74
N GLY A 64 -29.35 -21.14 -1.54
CA GLY A 64 -28.58 -22.36 -1.84
C GLY A 64 -27.30 -22.53 -1.02
N ALA A 65 -27.02 -21.61 -0.08
CA ALA A 65 -25.81 -21.66 0.70
C ALA A 65 -25.88 -22.75 1.79
N PRO A 66 -24.85 -23.57 1.96
CA PRO A 66 -24.85 -24.68 2.92
C PRO A 66 -24.86 -24.22 4.38
N ASN A 67 -24.42 -22.99 4.65
CA ASN A 67 -24.36 -22.41 6.00
C ASN A 67 -25.63 -21.64 6.39
N ALA A 68 -26.63 -21.55 5.51
CA ALA A 68 -27.89 -20.90 5.82
C ALA A 68 -28.61 -21.59 6.98
N ARG A 69 -28.89 -20.86 8.07
CA ARG A 69 -29.57 -21.36 9.26
C ARG A 69 -30.26 -20.24 10.04
N LYS A 70 -31.21 -20.62 10.87
CA LYS A 70 -31.92 -19.68 11.77
C LYS A 70 -30.95 -19.00 12.75
N GLY A 71 -31.17 -17.71 12.97
CA GLY A 71 -30.50 -16.89 13.98
C GLY A 71 -29.23 -16.16 13.52
N ILE A 72 -28.73 -16.43 12.31
CA ILE A 72 -27.57 -15.72 11.77
C ILE A 72 -27.98 -14.41 11.12
N LYS A 73 -27.10 -13.42 11.18
CA LYS A 73 -27.21 -12.15 10.44
C LYS A 73 -26.41 -12.23 9.16
N VAL A 74 -26.97 -11.71 8.10
CA VAL A 74 -26.47 -11.91 6.73
C VAL A 74 -26.60 -10.65 5.89
N ILE A 75 -25.87 -10.60 4.79
CA ILE A 75 -26.02 -9.57 3.75
C ILE A 75 -27.15 -10.01 2.82
N LEU A 76 -28.16 -9.18 2.69
CA LEU A 76 -29.27 -9.39 1.76
C LEU A 76 -29.27 -8.32 0.67
N ALA A 77 -29.18 -8.75 -0.58
CA ALA A 77 -29.43 -7.92 -1.74
C ALA A 77 -30.94 -7.89 -2.03
N GLN A 78 -31.56 -6.74 -1.88
CA GLN A 78 -33.00 -6.55 -2.09
C GLN A 78 -33.35 -6.53 -3.58
N VAL A 79 -34.62 -6.71 -3.90
CA VAL A 79 -35.11 -6.53 -5.26
C VAL A 79 -34.74 -5.12 -5.78
N GLY A 80 -34.13 -5.05 -6.96
CA GLY A 80 -33.57 -3.84 -7.53
C GLY A 80 -32.10 -3.60 -7.23
N ALA A 81 -31.46 -4.44 -6.40
CA ALA A 81 -30.01 -4.39 -6.17
C ALA A 81 -29.27 -4.68 -7.48
N GLU A 82 -28.17 -3.98 -7.67
CA GLU A 82 -27.18 -4.24 -8.72
C GLU A 82 -25.90 -4.75 -8.05
N LEU A 83 -25.45 -5.93 -8.46
CA LEU A 83 -24.23 -6.58 -8.01
C LEU A 83 -23.14 -6.53 -9.08
N PRO A 84 -21.87 -6.73 -8.73
CA PRO A 84 -20.76 -6.80 -9.67
C PRO A 84 -21.04 -7.76 -10.83
N GLY A 85 -20.52 -7.43 -12.02
CA GLY A 85 -20.82 -8.18 -13.23
C GLY A 85 -22.18 -7.85 -13.88
N GLY A 86 -22.89 -6.81 -13.39
CA GLY A 86 -24.16 -6.35 -13.95
C GLY A 86 -25.37 -7.20 -13.55
N ILE A 87 -25.24 -8.00 -12.49
CA ILE A 87 -26.31 -8.85 -11.98
C ILE A 87 -27.35 -7.99 -11.28
N LYS A 88 -28.61 -8.02 -11.78
CA LYS A 88 -29.74 -7.31 -11.17
C LYS A 88 -30.64 -8.27 -10.43
N ILE A 89 -30.85 -8.03 -9.15
CA ILE A 89 -31.72 -8.82 -8.30
C ILE A 89 -33.18 -8.48 -8.60
N LYS A 90 -33.95 -9.51 -8.94
CA LYS A 90 -35.38 -9.39 -9.26
C LYS A 90 -36.18 -10.32 -8.35
N LYS A 91 -37.43 -9.96 -8.10
CA LYS A 91 -38.39 -10.90 -7.51
C LYS A 91 -38.49 -12.11 -8.45
N GLY A 92 -38.31 -13.30 -7.92
CA GLY A 92 -38.34 -14.53 -8.69
C GLY A 92 -39.09 -15.64 -7.99
N THR A 93 -39.35 -16.71 -8.75
CA THR A 93 -39.88 -17.99 -8.21
C THR A 93 -38.85 -19.08 -8.48
N ILE A 94 -38.36 -19.70 -7.46
CA ILE A 94 -37.36 -20.78 -7.53
C ILE A 94 -38.03 -22.08 -7.06
N ARG A 95 -38.17 -23.04 -7.97
CA ARG A 95 -38.86 -24.33 -7.71
C ARG A 95 -40.21 -24.17 -6.99
N GLY A 96 -41.04 -23.23 -7.43
CA GLY A 96 -42.38 -22.99 -6.89
C GLY A 96 -42.49 -22.07 -5.69
N HIS A 97 -41.38 -21.66 -5.08
CA HIS A 97 -41.35 -20.75 -3.94
C HIS A 97 -40.85 -19.36 -4.35
N GLU A 98 -41.49 -18.29 -3.83
CA GLU A 98 -41.08 -16.91 -4.07
C GLU A 98 -39.75 -16.61 -3.38
N SER A 99 -38.89 -15.82 -4.06
CA SER A 99 -37.68 -15.24 -3.50
C SER A 99 -37.67 -13.74 -3.75
N ASN A 100 -37.66 -12.95 -2.70
CA ASN A 100 -37.74 -11.49 -2.73
C ASN A 100 -36.36 -10.83 -2.44
N GLY A 101 -35.29 -11.44 -2.94
CA GLY A 101 -33.91 -11.01 -2.78
C GLY A 101 -32.95 -12.16 -2.88
N MET A 102 -31.67 -11.88 -2.52
CA MET A 102 -30.59 -12.86 -2.52
C MET A 102 -29.72 -12.66 -1.29
N LEU A 103 -29.42 -13.73 -0.56
CA LEU A 103 -28.40 -13.73 0.50
C LEU A 103 -27.02 -13.81 -0.18
N CYS A 104 -26.07 -12.95 0.23
CA CYS A 104 -24.83 -12.77 -0.47
C CYS A 104 -23.61 -13.32 0.28
N ALA A 105 -22.72 -13.95 -0.47
CA ALA A 105 -21.33 -14.14 -0.08
C ALA A 105 -20.52 -12.86 -0.33
N LEU A 106 -19.34 -12.73 0.27
CA LEU A 106 -18.47 -11.56 0.09
C LEU A 106 -18.01 -11.38 -1.38
N TYR A 107 -17.76 -12.47 -2.09
CA TYR A 107 -17.37 -12.37 -3.51
C TYR A 107 -18.50 -11.88 -4.43
N GLU A 108 -19.75 -12.10 -4.04
CA GLU A 108 -20.92 -11.65 -4.82
C GLU A 108 -21.13 -10.15 -4.71
N ILE A 109 -20.66 -9.53 -3.64
CA ILE A 109 -20.71 -8.08 -3.47
C ILE A 109 -19.44 -7.36 -4.00
N GLY A 110 -18.39 -8.12 -4.43
CA GLY A 110 -17.23 -7.57 -5.13
C GLY A 110 -15.86 -7.83 -4.51
N ILE A 111 -15.77 -8.56 -3.40
CA ILE A 111 -14.47 -8.95 -2.84
C ILE A 111 -13.91 -10.12 -3.63
N ASP A 112 -12.67 -9.99 -4.14
CA ASP A 112 -12.02 -11.07 -4.90
C ASP A 112 -11.84 -12.31 -4.03
N LYS A 113 -12.20 -13.48 -4.56
CA LYS A 113 -12.08 -14.78 -3.89
C LYS A 113 -10.68 -15.10 -3.38
N LYS A 114 -9.62 -14.55 -3.99
CA LYS A 114 -8.24 -14.75 -3.53
C LYS A 114 -7.97 -14.23 -2.12
N PHE A 115 -8.77 -13.26 -1.65
CA PHE A 115 -8.66 -12.67 -0.31
C PHE A 115 -9.50 -13.39 0.75
N LEU A 116 -10.40 -14.28 0.32
CA LEU A 116 -11.35 -14.93 1.19
C LEU A 116 -10.80 -16.25 1.77
N SER A 117 -11.26 -16.59 2.98
CA SER A 117 -11.08 -17.91 3.57
C SER A 117 -11.83 -18.99 2.76
N GLU A 118 -11.53 -20.26 2.97
CA GLU A 118 -12.28 -21.37 2.34
C GLU A 118 -13.74 -21.40 2.83
N GLU A 119 -14.00 -20.95 4.06
CA GLU A 119 -15.34 -20.84 4.62
C GLU A 119 -16.16 -19.76 3.90
N ASP A 120 -15.60 -18.56 3.74
CA ASP A 120 -16.25 -17.44 3.03
C ASP A 120 -16.46 -17.68 1.54
N LYS A 121 -15.68 -18.59 0.93
CA LYS A 121 -15.86 -18.97 -0.49
C LYS A 121 -17.05 -19.90 -0.70
N ASN A 122 -17.45 -20.66 0.31
CA ASN A 122 -18.41 -21.74 0.18
C ASN A 122 -19.80 -21.46 0.77
N GLY A 123 -20.03 -20.22 1.28
CA GLY A 123 -21.29 -19.87 1.91
C GLY A 123 -21.64 -18.38 1.82
N ILE A 124 -22.77 -18.01 2.38
CA ILE A 124 -23.14 -16.62 2.62
C ILE A 124 -22.32 -16.06 3.77
N HIS A 125 -22.01 -14.76 3.71
CA HIS A 125 -21.26 -14.10 4.77
C HIS A 125 -22.10 -13.93 6.04
N GLU A 126 -21.57 -14.42 7.16
CA GLU A 126 -22.19 -14.31 8.48
C GLU A 126 -21.68 -13.05 9.20
N LEU A 127 -22.58 -12.13 9.44
CA LEU A 127 -22.26 -10.91 10.20
C LEU A 127 -22.28 -11.19 11.70
N PRO A 128 -21.50 -10.45 12.52
CA PRO A 128 -21.54 -10.53 13.98
C PRO A 128 -22.95 -10.35 14.55
N ALA A 129 -23.20 -10.96 15.69
CA ALA A 129 -24.53 -10.95 16.33
C ALA A 129 -25.05 -9.55 16.73
N ASP A 130 -24.15 -8.57 16.89
CA ASP A 130 -24.48 -7.18 17.19
C ASP A 130 -24.78 -6.34 15.93
N ALA A 131 -24.58 -6.87 14.71
CA ALA A 131 -24.86 -6.14 13.48
C ALA A 131 -26.33 -5.64 13.46
N PRO A 132 -26.59 -4.35 13.14
CA PRO A 132 -27.92 -3.76 13.22
C PRO A 132 -28.81 -4.22 12.05
N VAL A 133 -29.84 -5.02 12.34
CA VAL A 133 -30.83 -5.44 11.34
C VAL A 133 -31.46 -4.21 10.68
N GLY A 134 -31.54 -4.21 9.35
CA GLY A 134 -32.00 -3.06 8.56
C GLY A 134 -30.91 -2.02 8.27
N GLY A 135 -29.70 -2.21 8.79
CA GLY A 135 -28.54 -1.35 8.52
C GLY A 135 -27.87 -1.61 7.17
N ASN A 136 -26.95 -0.74 6.80
CA ASN A 136 -26.11 -0.91 5.60
C ASN A 136 -24.93 -1.83 5.92
N PRO A 137 -24.82 -3.02 5.32
CA PRO A 137 -23.72 -3.95 5.59
C PRO A 137 -22.35 -3.42 5.18
N ILE A 138 -22.27 -2.64 4.10
CA ILE A 138 -20.98 -2.10 3.59
C ILE A 138 -20.40 -1.11 4.60
N ALA A 139 -21.21 -0.19 5.10
CA ALA A 139 -20.78 0.76 6.13
C ALA A 139 -20.48 0.06 7.48
N TYR A 140 -21.27 -0.94 7.86
CA TYR A 140 -21.03 -1.70 9.08
C TYR A 140 -19.70 -2.46 9.06
N MET A 141 -19.34 -3.05 7.92
CA MET A 141 -18.08 -3.76 7.71
C MET A 141 -16.89 -2.82 7.43
N GLY A 142 -17.10 -1.51 7.30
CA GLY A 142 -16.04 -0.54 6.94
C GLY A 142 -15.51 -0.72 5.51
N LEU A 143 -16.37 -1.17 4.58
CA LEU A 143 -16.06 -1.39 3.17
C LEU A 143 -16.58 -0.25 2.27
N ASP A 144 -17.11 0.83 2.85
CA ASP A 144 -17.57 2.04 2.16
C ASP A 144 -16.41 2.99 1.80
N ASP A 145 -15.33 2.43 1.35
CA ASP A 145 -14.08 3.10 0.96
C ASP A 145 -13.88 3.07 -0.57
N ALA A 146 -12.87 3.78 -1.04
CA ALA A 146 -12.49 3.83 -2.44
C ALA A 146 -11.00 3.52 -2.63
N VAL A 147 -10.68 2.90 -3.76
CA VAL A 147 -9.32 2.58 -4.18
C VAL A 147 -8.95 3.48 -5.35
N ILE A 148 -7.81 4.15 -5.24
CA ILE A 148 -7.22 4.91 -6.34
C ILE A 148 -5.88 4.28 -6.66
N ASP A 149 -5.73 3.81 -7.89
CA ASP A 149 -4.48 3.24 -8.39
C ASP A 149 -3.69 4.30 -9.16
N PHE A 150 -2.40 4.46 -8.81
CA PHE A 150 -1.53 5.48 -9.35
C PHE A 150 -0.35 4.86 -10.11
N GLU A 151 -0.07 5.38 -11.29
CA GLU A 151 1.16 5.12 -12.04
C GLU A 151 2.27 6.07 -11.58
N LEU A 152 3.07 5.64 -10.62
CA LEU A 152 4.12 6.47 -10.05
C LEU A 152 5.40 6.44 -10.88
N THR A 153 5.97 7.61 -11.13
CA THR A 153 7.27 7.75 -11.77
C THR A 153 8.39 7.16 -10.91
N ALA A 154 9.50 6.77 -11.54
CA ALA A 154 10.58 6.05 -10.87
C ALA A 154 11.26 6.86 -9.74
N ASN A 155 11.26 8.19 -9.81
CA ASN A 155 11.82 9.10 -8.82
C ASN A 155 10.95 9.29 -7.58
N ARG A 156 9.62 9.05 -7.67
CA ARG A 156 8.66 9.28 -6.60
C ARG A 156 8.45 8.06 -5.69
N GLY A 157 9.55 7.48 -5.22
CA GLY A 157 9.53 6.38 -4.24
C GLY A 157 8.87 6.75 -2.90
N ASP A 158 8.87 8.03 -2.52
CA ASP A 158 8.21 8.56 -1.35
C ASP A 158 6.69 8.33 -1.35
N LEU A 159 6.08 8.23 -2.54
CA LEU A 159 4.64 8.00 -2.73
C LEU A 159 4.22 6.53 -2.66
N LEU A 160 5.17 5.59 -2.56
CA LEU A 160 4.84 4.18 -2.31
C LEU A 160 4.37 3.93 -0.85
N SER A 161 3.67 4.92 -0.28
CA SER A 161 3.10 4.89 1.07
C SER A 161 1.91 5.83 1.20
N ILE A 162 0.97 5.47 2.08
CA ILE A 162 -0.17 6.33 2.41
C ILE A 162 0.29 7.64 3.04
N LEU A 163 1.33 7.62 3.88
CA LEU A 163 1.91 8.83 4.46
C LEU A 163 2.52 9.74 3.38
N GLY A 164 3.21 9.18 2.38
CA GLY A 164 3.73 9.95 1.25
C GLY A 164 2.61 10.60 0.43
N MET A 165 1.56 9.83 0.13
CA MET A 165 0.36 10.35 -0.53
C MET A 165 -0.33 11.45 0.30
N ALA A 166 -0.35 11.30 1.62
CA ALA A 166 -0.91 12.33 2.51
C ALA A 166 -0.11 13.64 2.47
N TYR A 167 1.24 13.59 2.39
CA TYR A 167 2.06 14.80 2.21
C TYR A 167 1.77 15.47 0.87
N GLU A 168 1.61 14.70 -0.19
CA GLU A 168 1.31 15.23 -1.51
C GLU A 168 -0.06 15.90 -1.56
N LEU A 169 -1.10 15.21 -1.06
CA LEU A 169 -2.44 15.79 -0.93
C LEU A 169 -2.46 16.99 0.02
N GLY A 170 -1.65 16.96 1.07
CA GLY A 170 -1.45 18.07 1.97
C GLY A 170 -0.95 19.32 1.26
N ALA A 171 0.02 19.15 0.34
CA ALA A 171 0.53 20.24 -0.49
C ALA A 171 -0.52 20.77 -1.47
N ILE A 172 -1.25 19.88 -2.16
CA ILE A 172 -2.29 20.23 -3.15
C ILE A 172 -3.44 21.01 -2.51
N TYR A 173 -3.94 20.56 -1.36
CA TYR A 173 -5.10 21.11 -0.70
C TYR A 173 -4.79 22.08 0.45
N ASP A 174 -3.52 22.43 0.65
CA ASP A 174 -3.02 23.26 1.76
C ASP A 174 -3.53 22.75 3.12
N LYS A 175 -3.28 21.49 3.41
CA LYS A 175 -3.67 20.80 4.64
C LYS A 175 -2.47 20.18 5.33
N LYS A 176 -2.45 20.28 6.66
CA LYS A 176 -1.43 19.59 7.46
C LYS A 176 -1.73 18.10 7.55
N VAL A 177 -0.69 17.30 7.36
CA VAL A 177 -0.74 15.85 7.57
C VAL A 177 -0.83 15.56 9.07
N LYS A 178 -1.69 14.63 9.44
CA LYS A 178 -1.79 14.19 10.83
C LYS A 178 -0.56 13.35 11.19
N PRO A 179 0.00 13.52 12.40
CA PRO A 179 1.09 12.68 12.85
C PRO A 179 0.64 11.21 12.98
N VAL A 180 1.59 10.31 12.73
CA VAL A 180 1.38 8.88 12.97
C VAL A 180 1.47 8.61 14.48
N GLU A 181 0.60 7.75 15.01
CA GLU A 181 0.64 7.30 16.39
C GLU A 181 1.81 6.33 16.60
N LEU A 182 2.76 6.70 17.47
CA LEU A 182 3.98 5.94 17.74
C LEU A 182 4.14 5.59 19.24
N GLU A 183 3.09 5.79 20.02
CA GLU A 183 3.13 5.60 21.48
C GLU A 183 3.02 4.12 21.84
N TYR A 184 4.01 3.61 22.52
CA TYR A 184 4.02 2.28 23.14
C TYR A 184 4.88 2.30 24.42
N THR A 185 4.76 1.28 25.24
CA THR A 185 5.55 1.13 26.46
C THR A 185 6.54 -0.01 26.32
N GLU A 186 7.78 0.24 26.71
CA GLU A 186 8.80 -0.79 26.80
C GLU A 186 8.77 -1.44 28.19
N ASN A 187 8.98 -2.75 28.24
CA ASN A 187 9.01 -3.54 29.46
C ASN A 187 10.02 -4.69 29.34
N GLY A 188 10.59 -5.12 30.48
CA GLY A 188 11.50 -6.27 30.53
C GLY A 188 12.97 -5.90 30.33
N GLU A 189 13.73 -6.86 29.82
CA GLU A 189 15.17 -6.73 29.66
C GLU A 189 15.53 -5.95 28.39
N ASP A 190 16.80 -5.52 28.33
CA ASP A 190 17.35 -4.86 27.16
C ASP A 190 17.70 -5.91 26.10
N VAL A 191 17.08 -5.81 24.92
CA VAL A 191 17.28 -6.72 23.80
C VAL A 191 18.77 -6.88 23.42
N ASN A 192 19.59 -5.85 23.63
CA ASN A 192 21.03 -5.89 23.33
C ASN A 192 21.82 -6.87 24.21
N LYS A 193 21.24 -7.40 25.28
CA LYS A 193 21.87 -8.43 26.11
C LYS A 193 21.70 -9.85 25.58
N GLU A 194 20.61 -10.07 24.82
CA GLU A 194 20.20 -11.40 24.37
C GLU A 194 20.35 -11.57 22.86
N PHE A 195 20.35 -10.48 22.11
CA PHE A 195 20.32 -10.50 20.66
C PHE A 195 21.35 -9.56 20.03
N SER A 196 21.94 -9.98 18.92
CA SER A 196 22.94 -9.19 18.21
C SER A 196 22.67 -9.13 16.70
N VAL A 197 23.14 -8.06 16.08
CA VAL A 197 23.12 -7.89 14.61
C VAL A 197 24.53 -7.59 14.13
N GLN A 198 25.01 -8.36 13.16
CA GLN A 198 26.27 -8.14 12.48
C GLN A 198 25.99 -7.85 10.99
N VAL A 199 26.69 -6.87 10.44
CA VAL A 199 26.57 -6.53 9.02
C VAL A 199 27.94 -6.68 8.35
N ASN A 200 28.09 -7.71 7.54
CA ASN A 200 29.34 -8.10 6.86
C ASN A 200 29.28 -7.74 5.34
N THR A 201 28.55 -6.69 4.99
CA THR A 201 28.48 -6.17 3.62
C THR A 201 28.22 -4.67 3.61
N GLU A 202 28.76 -3.94 2.65
CA GLU A 202 28.46 -2.53 2.42
C GLU A 202 27.06 -2.29 1.82
N ASN A 203 26.40 -3.36 1.38
CA ASN A 203 25.09 -3.32 0.74
C ASN A 203 23.91 -3.27 1.72
N CYS A 204 24.17 -3.24 3.03
CA CYS A 204 23.20 -2.93 4.07
C CYS A 204 23.63 -1.63 4.77
N LYS A 205 22.77 -0.60 4.72
CA LYS A 205 23.10 0.72 5.27
C LYS A 205 22.51 0.96 6.65
N LEU A 206 21.39 0.33 6.93
CA LEU A 206 20.68 0.42 8.20
C LEU A 206 20.04 -0.93 8.49
N PHE A 207 20.19 -1.40 9.71
CA PHE A 207 19.49 -2.58 10.21
C PHE A 207 19.08 -2.35 11.67
N LEU A 208 17.80 -2.40 11.92
CA LEU A 208 17.20 -2.27 13.25
C LEU A 208 16.55 -3.59 13.62
N ALA A 209 16.77 -4.05 14.84
CA ALA A 209 16.07 -5.19 15.40
C ALA A 209 15.53 -4.88 16.79
N LYS A 210 14.29 -5.30 17.06
CA LYS A 210 13.61 -5.15 18.34
C LYS A 210 12.82 -6.42 18.66
N LYS A 211 12.67 -6.74 19.94
CA LYS A 211 11.99 -7.97 20.37
C LYS A 211 10.63 -7.66 20.98
N ALA A 212 9.64 -8.39 20.56
CA ALA A 212 8.30 -8.42 21.13
C ALA A 212 8.03 -9.81 21.70
N LYS A 213 7.69 -9.90 22.99
CA LYS A 213 7.38 -11.14 23.71
C LYS A 213 5.88 -11.31 23.93
N ASN A 214 5.47 -12.53 24.24
CA ASN A 214 4.12 -12.90 24.63
C ASN A 214 3.05 -12.48 23.60
N VAL A 215 3.41 -12.47 22.32
CA VAL A 215 2.47 -12.14 21.25
C VAL A 215 1.34 -13.17 21.19
N THR A 216 0.13 -12.69 20.99
CA THR A 216 -1.06 -13.50 20.75
C THR A 216 -1.38 -13.47 19.26
N ILE A 217 -1.15 -14.58 18.57
CA ILE A 217 -1.54 -14.72 17.16
C ILE A 217 -3.04 -14.92 17.10
N LYS A 218 -3.71 -14.05 16.36
CA LYS A 218 -5.17 -14.05 16.17
C LYS A 218 -5.53 -13.36 14.85
N GLU A 219 -6.80 -13.37 14.53
CA GLU A 219 -7.30 -12.64 13.37
C GLU A 219 -7.04 -11.12 13.51
N SER A 220 -6.70 -10.47 12.41
CA SER A 220 -6.45 -9.03 12.37
C SER A 220 -7.73 -8.22 12.60
N PRO A 221 -7.63 -7.02 13.19
CA PRO A 221 -8.75 -6.09 13.23
C PRO A 221 -9.29 -5.77 11.83
N GLU A 222 -10.61 -5.61 11.71
CA GLU A 222 -11.29 -5.39 10.43
C GLU A 222 -10.69 -4.23 9.61
N PHE A 223 -10.33 -3.13 10.27
CA PHE A 223 -9.75 -1.99 9.55
C PHE A 223 -8.39 -2.30 8.91
N ILE A 224 -7.58 -3.19 9.51
CA ILE A 224 -6.31 -3.66 8.92
C ILE A 224 -6.62 -4.56 7.73
N LYS A 225 -7.50 -5.56 7.91
CA LYS A 225 -7.90 -6.48 6.84
C LYS A 225 -8.44 -5.73 5.62
N ASN A 226 -9.38 -4.82 5.82
CA ASN A 226 -10.01 -4.05 4.75
C ASN A 226 -8.99 -3.22 3.96
N ARG A 227 -8.03 -2.57 4.63
CA ARG A 227 -6.99 -1.77 3.97
C ARG A 227 -5.98 -2.63 3.21
N LEU A 228 -5.63 -3.80 3.74
CA LEU A 228 -4.80 -4.76 3.02
C LEU A 228 -5.50 -5.29 1.77
N ILE A 229 -6.77 -5.69 1.89
CA ILE A 229 -7.58 -6.14 0.76
C ILE A 229 -7.71 -5.04 -0.30
N ALA A 230 -8.01 -3.80 0.11
CA ALA A 230 -8.07 -2.65 -0.78
C ALA A 230 -6.75 -2.40 -1.52
N SER A 231 -5.62 -2.75 -0.91
CA SER A 231 -4.28 -2.64 -1.49
C SER A 231 -3.79 -3.92 -2.20
N GLY A 232 -4.67 -4.90 -2.40
CA GLY A 232 -4.35 -6.14 -3.11
C GLY A 232 -3.57 -7.18 -2.30
N ILE A 233 -3.43 -6.98 -0.98
CA ILE A 233 -2.70 -7.89 -0.07
C ILE A 233 -3.69 -8.78 0.67
N ARG A 234 -3.41 -10.10 0.68
CA ARG A 234 -4.22 -11.07 1.41
C ARG A 234 -3.90 -11.01 2.91
N PRO A 235 -4.89 -10.79 3.78
CA PRO A 235 -4.72 -10.91 5.23
C PRO A 235 -4.37 -12.35 5.64
N ILE A 236 -3.51 -12.50 6.65
CA ILE A 236 -3.05 -13.80 7.19
C ILE A 236 -3.38 -13.88 8.68
N ASN A 237 -2.67 -13.12 9.50
CA ASN A 237 -2.88 -13.00 10.94
C ASN A 237 -2.43 -11.61 11.41
N ASN A 238 -2.81 -11.24 12.63
CA ASN A 238 -2.54 -9.91 13.16
C ASN A 238 -1.06 -9.49 13.13
N VAL A 239 -0.12 -10.40 13.33
CA VAL A 239 1.31 -10.06 13.35
C VAL A 239 1.84 -9.83 11.93
N VAL A 240 1.59 -10.75 11.02
CA VAL A 240 2.00 -10.60 9.60
C VAL A 240 1.31 -9.40 8.95
N ASP A 241 0.04 -9.21 9.23
CA ASP A 241 -0.75 -8.12 8.66
C ASP A 241 -0.30 -6.75 9.19
N ILE A 242 0.17 -6.66 10.44
CA ILE A 242 0.79 -5.44 10.97
C ILE A 242 2.04 -5.07 10.18
N SER A 243 2.90 -6.03 9.80
CA SER A 243 4.08 -5.73 9.00
C SER A 243 3.70 -5.16 7.63
N ASN A 244 2.72 -5.78 6.95
CA ASN A 244 2.21 -5.32 5.67
C ASN A 244 1.49 -3.97 5.79
N TYR A 245 0.72 -3.76 6.86
CA TYR A 245 0.04 -2.50 7.12
C TYR A 245 1.02 -1.34 7.31
N VAL A 246 2.08 -1.54 8.10
CA VAL A 246 3.13 -0.52 8.30
C VAL A 246 3.87 -0.23 7.00
N MET A 247 4.16 -1.25 6.20
CA MET A 247 4.75 -1.08 4.88
C MET A 247 3.88 -0.21 3.97
N LEU A 248 2.57 -0.43 3.93
CA LEU A 248 1.64 0.42 3.17
C LEU A 248 1.52 1.82 3.76
N GLU A 249 1.43 1.94 5.09
CA GLU A 249 1.26 3.22 5.78
C GLU A 249 2.49 4.12 5.61
N LEU A 250 3.70 3.58 5.81
CA LEU A 250 4.95 4.34 5.89
C LEU A 250 5.90 4.16 4.71
N GLY A 251 5.67 3.16 3.85
CA GLY A 251 6.55 2.84 2.73
C GLY A 251 7.82 2.07 3.13
N GLN A 252 7.95 1.66 4.38
CA GLN A 252 9.07 0.89 4.91
C GLN A 252 8.67 -0.56 5.08
N PRO A 253 9.21 -1.49 4.28
CA PRO A 253 8.99 -2.91 4.51
C PRO A 253 9.61 -3.37 5.83
N LEU A 254 8.87 -4.20 6.55
CA LEU A 254 9.31 -4.86 7.77
C LEU A 254 9.30 -6.37 7.57
N HIS A 255 10.13 -7.07 8.32
CA HIS A 255 10.03 -8.53 8.45
C HIS A 255 9.97 -8.92 9.92
N PHE A 256 9.16 -9.93 10.21
CA PHE A 256 8.99 -10.47 11.56
C PHE A 256 9.41 -11.93 11.56
N TYR A 257 10.35 -12.25 12.43
CA TYR A 257 10.87 -13.60 12.63
C TYR A 257 10.26 -14.21 13.87
N ASP A 258 9.96 -15.51 13.84
CA ASP A 258 9.81 -16.29 15.07
C ASP A 258 11.15 -16.31 15.81
N ALA A 259 11.19 -15.68 16.97
CA ALA A 259 12.44 -15.48 17.72
C ALA A 259 13.01 -16.79 18.26
N ASP A 260 12.15 -17.77 18.55
CA ASP A 260 12.58 -19.05 19.10
C ASP A 260 13.24 -19.92 18.02
N ASN A 261 12.82 -19.77 16.76
CA ASN A 261 13.41 -20.43 15.60
C ASN A 261 14.64 -19.70 15.05
N LEU A 262 14.70 -18.36 15.21
CA LEU A 262 15.80 -17.52 14.74
C LEU A 262 17.08 -17.69 15.57
N GLY A 263 16.95 -17.84 16.89
CA GLY A 263 18.08 -17.81 17.81
C GLY A 263 18.50 -16.41 18.26
N ASN A 264 19.79 -16.20 18.53
CA ASN A 264 20.27 -15.02 19.25
C ASN A 264 21.00 -13.98 18.37
N GLU A 265 21.14 -14.22 17.09
CA GLU A 265 21.85 -13.30 16.21
C GLU A 265 21.27 -13.26 14.78
N ILE A 266 21.47 -12.13 14.14
CA ILE A 266 21.33 -11.95 12.69
C ILE A 266 22.67 -11.52 12.13
N VAL A 267 23.10 -12.18 11.03
CA VAL A 267 24.25 -11.74 10.24
C VAL A 267 23.80 -11.43 8.80
N VAL A 268 23.99 -10.19 8.38
CA VAL A 268 23.72 -9.74 7.01
C VAL A 268 25.00 -9.83 6.20
N ARG A 269 24.98 -10.59 5.11
CA ARG A 269 26.14 -10.80 4.24
C ARG A 269 25.74 -11.01 2.76
N MET A 270 26.69 -11.11 1.89
CA MET A 270 26.44 -11.63 0.55
C MET A 270 26.28 -13.16 0.61
N ALA A 271 25.42 -13.68 -0.27
CA ALA A 271 25.25 -15.14 -0.40
C ALA A 271 26.51 -15.81 -0.95
N GLU A 272 26.66 -17.09 -0.66
CA GLU A 272 27.64 -17.94 -1.34
C GLU A 272 27.07 -18.45 -2.66
N ASN A 273 27.95 -18.74 -3.64
CA ASN A 273 27.49 -19.25 -4.93
C ASN A 273 26.82 -20.62 -4.79
N GLY A 274 25.56 -20.70 -5.17
CA GLY A 274 24.76 -21.92 -5.06
C GLY A 274 24.15 -22.16 -3.68
N GLU A 275 24.27 -21.21 -2.75
CA GLU A 275 23.61 -21.27 -1.44
C GLU A 275 22.09 -21.45 -1.60
N LYS A 276 21.49 -22.27 -0.74
CA LYS A 276 20.08 -22.64 -0.81
C LYS A 276 19.26 -21.93 0.24
N LEU A 277 18.09 -21.44 -0.14
CA LEU A 277 17.10 -20.84 0.74
C LEU A 277 15.71 -21.29 0.29
N THR A 278 14.91 -21.85 1.19
CA THR A 278 13.48 -22.04 0.98
C THR A 278 12.76 -20.79 1.47
N THR A 279 12.08 -20.10 0.58
CA THR A 279 11.35 -18.87 0.85
C THR A 279 9.91 -19.12 1.33
N LEU A 280 9.23 -18.11 1.87
CA LEU A 280 7.86 -18.18 2.43
C LEU A 280 6.80 -18.71 1.44
N ASP A 281 7.06 -18.66 0.15
CA ASP A 281 6.22 -19.27 -0.89
C ASP A 281 6.50 -20.79 -1.09
N ASN A 282 7.28 -21.40 -0.18
CA ASN A 282 7.66 -22.80 -0.17
C ASN A 282 8.47 -23.25 -1.41
N ILE A 283 9.24 -22.31 -2.00
CA ILE A 283 10.11 -22.59 -3.15
C ILE A 283 11.58 -22.58 -2.72
N GLU A 284 12.31 -23.67 -2.98
CA GLU A 284 13.77 -23.69 -2.82
C GLU A 284 14.44 -22.89 -3.92
N ARG A 285 15.24 -21.90 -3.53
CA ARG A 285 15.96 -20.99 -4.43
C ARG A 285 17.46 -21.20 -4.31
N SER A 286 18.15 -21.13 -5.46
CA SER A 286 19.62 -21.14 -5.51
C SER A 286 20.11 -19.70 -5.68
N LEU A 287 20.92 -19.25 -4.75
CA LEU A 287 21.41 -17.88 -4.65
C LEU A 287 22.78 -17.73 -5.32
N SER A 288 23.20 -16.51 -5.55
CA SER A 288 24.49 -16.14 -6.12
C SER A 288 25.18 -15.09 -5.24
N GLU A 289 26.49 -14.91 -5.44
CA GLU A 289 27.32 -13.92 -4.73
C GLU A 289 26.84 -12.46 -4.87
N ASP A 290 25.92 -12.19 -5.82
CA ASP A 290 25.28 -10.89 -5.97
C ASP A 290 24.08 -10.65 -5.07
N ASP A 291 23.54 -11.70 -4.46
CA ASP A 291 22.35 -11.64 -3.63
C ASP A 291 22.73 -11.33 -2.17
N ILE A 292 21.98 -10.42 -1.51
CA ILE A 292 22.15 -10.12 -0.10
C ILE A 292 21.28 -11.09 0.69
N VAL A 293 21.87 -11.76 1.68
CA VAL A 293 21.15 -12.68 2.57
C VAL A 293 21.21 -12.22 4.02
N ILE A 294 20.14 -12.56 4.72
CA ILE A 294 20.03 -12.48 6.16
C ILE A 294 20.18 -13.90 6.69
N THR A 295 21.05 -14.09 7.68
CA THR A 295 21.35 -15.41 8.24
C THR A 295 21.20 -15.41 9.76
N ASP A 296 21.03 -16.60 10.35
CA ASP A 296 21.05 -16.85 11.79
C ASP A 296 22.48 -17.08 12.33
N GLY A 297 23.49 -16.61 11.61
CA GLY A 297 24.91 -16.89 11.87
C GLY A 297 25.42 -18.15 11.17
N ASN A 298 24.56 -19.09 10.79
CA ASN A 298 24.94 -20.35 10.13
C ASN A 298 24.40 -20.45 8.70
N LYS A 299 23.07 -20.30 8.50
CA LYS A 299 22.38 -20.48 7.22
C LYS A 299 21.55 -19.25 6.85
N ALA A 300 21.24 -19.14 5.56
CA ALA A 300 20.34 -18.10 5.07
C ALA A 300 18.90 -18.35 5.58
N ILE A 301 18.31 -17.32 6.15
CA ILE A 301 16.94 -17.29 6.66
C ILE A 301 16.07 -16.24 5.96
N GLY A 302 16.64 -15.49 5.05
CA GLY A 302 15.92 -14.47 4.28
C GLY A 302 16.75 -13.93 3.11
N LEU A 303 16.03 -13.56 2.05
CA LEU A 303 16.57 -12.85 0.91
C LEU A 303 16.28 -11.37 1.11
N ALA A 304 17.32 -10.61 1.46
CA ALA A 304 17.21 -9.23 1.93
C ALA A 304 16.42 -8.33 0.97
N GLY A 305 15.39 -7.68 1.48
CA GLY A 305 14.52 -6.78 0.72
C GLY A 305 13.61 -7.44 -0.32
N VAL A 306 13.58 -8.76 -0.41
CA VAL A 306 12.76 -9.51 -1.38
C VAL A 306 11.75 -10.40 -0.69
N MET A 307 12.20 -11.40 0.09
CA MET A 307 11.32 -12.35 0.76
C MET A 307 12.01 -13.06 1.93
N GLY A 308 11.30 -13.27 3.02
CA GLY A 308 11.74 -14.05 4.16
C GLY A 308 11.87 -15.55 3.85
N GLY A 309 12.61 -16.25 4.70
CA GLY A 309 12.74 -17.71 4.66
C GLY A 309 11.64 -18.40 5.46
N LEU A 310 11.30 -19.62 5.04
CA LEU A 310 10.22 -20.42 5.62
C LEU A 310 10.51 -20.84 7.08
N GLU A 311 11.76 -21.15 7.41
CA GLU A 311 12.13 -21.73 8.71
C GLU A 311 11.93 -20.78 9.92
N THR A 312 11.87 -19.48 9.69
CA THR A 312 11.66 -18.46 10.72
C THR A 312 10.32 -17.75 10.58
N GLU A 313 9.38 -18.37 9.86
CA GLU A 313 8.03 -17.86 9.67
C GLU A 313 7.29 -17.73 11.00
N VAL A 314 6.45 -16.70 11.10
CA VAL A 314 5.53 -16.51 12.24
C VAL A 314 4.33 -17.44 12.05
N GLU A 315 4.22 -18.43 12.93
CA GLU A 315 3.15 -19.43 12.96
C GLU A 315 2.14 -19.15 14.09
N GLU A 316 1.03 -19.88 14.13
CA GLU A 316 0.01 -19.75 15.19
C GLU A 316 0.55 -20.01 16.61
N THR A 317 1.64 -20.77 16.71
CA THR A 317 2.30 -21.11 17.96
C THR A 317 3.33 -20.09 18.42
N THR A 318 3.74 -19.16 17.57
CA THR A 318 4.76 -18.14 17.85
C THR A 318 4.37 -17.29 19.05
N LYS A 319 5.31 -17.10 19.99
CA LYS A 319 5.15 -16.28 21.19
C LYS A 319 6.08 -15.10 21.24
N ASN A 320 7.24 -15.21 20.63
CA ASN A 320 8.28 -14.19 20.64
C ASN A 320 8.65 -13.85 19.20
N VAL A 321 8.76 -12.55 18.91
CA VAL A 321 9.01 -12.05 17.55
C VAL A 321 10.20 -11.10 17.57
N ILE A 322 11.13 -11.28 16.64
CA ILE A 322 12.12 -10.24 16.28
C ILE A 322 11.57 -9.44 15.11
N ILE A 323 11.49 -8.13 15.30
CA ILE A 323 11.05 -7.16 14.31
C ILE A 323 12.29 -6.64 13.60
N GLU A 324 12.33 -6.76 12.27
CA GLU A 324 13.35 -6.17 11.39
C GLU A 324 12.82 -4.92 10.71
N SER A 325 13.63 -3.84 10.71
CA SER A 325 13.43 -2.69 9.85
C SER A 325 14.79 -2.28 9.27
N ALA A 326 14.97 -2.37 7.95
CA ALA A 326 16.29 -2.25 7.34
C ALA A 326 16.31 -1.43 6.05
N ILE A 327 17.51 -1.00 5.63
CA ILE A 327 17.79 -0.39 4.32
C ILE A 327 18.91 -1.17 3.65
N PHE A 328 18.59 -1.81 2.52
CA PHE A 328 19.54 -2.51 1.66
C PHE A 328 19.82 -1.69 0.39
N ASP A 329 20.92 -2.01 -0.28
CA ASP A 329 21.28 -1.36 -1.55
C ASP A 329 20.19 -1.60 -2.61
N SER A 330 19.62 -0.50 -3.11
CA SER A 330 18.49 -0.51 -4.02
C SER A 330 18.80 -1.21 -5.36
N VAL A 331 20.03 -1.09 -5.86
CA VAL A 331 20.44 -1.71 -7.11
C VAL A 331 20.60 -3.21 -6.96
N LYS A 332 21.15 -3.67 -5.83
CA LYS A 332 21.30 -5.09 -5.52
C LYS A 332 19.91 -5.74 -5.34
N VAL A 333 19.03 -5.14 -4.54
CA VAL A 333 17.65 -5.64 -4.35
C VAL A 333 16.91 -5.70 -5.70
N ARG A 334 17.01 -4.66 -6.53
CA ARG A 334 16.39 -4.66 -7.87
C ARG A 334 16.90 -5.79 -8.76
N LYS A 335 18.22 -6.05 -8.78
CA LYS A 335 18.80 -7.14 -9.57
C LYS A 335 18.29 -8.50 -9.08
N THR A 336 18.33 -8.73 -7.79
CA THR A 336 17.86 -9.97 -7.17
C THR A 336 16.36 -10.17 -7.40
N SER A 337 15.53 -9.15 -7.21
CA SER A 337 14.08 -9.25 -7.41
C SER A 337 13.69 -9.52 -8.86
N ASN A 338 14.37 -8.92 -9.81
CA ASN A 338 14.13 -9.19 -11.24
C ASN A 338 14.50 -10.63 -11.65
N LYS A 339 15.49 -11.23 -10.98
CA LYS A 339 15.95 -12.60 -11.24
C LYS A 339 15.06 -13.65 -10.54
N ILE A 340 14.59 -13.36 -9.33
CA ILE A 340 13.95 -14.33 -8.45
C ILE A 340 12.46 -14.10 -8.33
N LEU A 341 12.04 -12.99 -7.73
CA LEU A 341 10.65 -12.65 -7.48
C LEU A 341 10.51 -11.16 -7.17
N ARG A 342 9.59 -10.47 -7.83
CA ARG A 342 9.15 -9.13 -7.46
C ARG A 342 8.10 -9.20 -6.35
N SER A 343 8.31 -8.43 -5.31
CA SER A 343 7.39 -8.30 -4.16
C SER A 343 7.08 -6.83 -3.86
N GLU A 344 6.06 -6.58 -3.06
CA GLU A 344 5.75 -5.24 -2.56
C GLU A 344 6.91 -4.62 -1.78
N ALA A 345 7.66 -5.45 -1.04
CA ALA A 345 8.88 -5.02 -0.37
C ALA A 345 9.97 -4.61 -1.37
N SER A 346 10.28 -5.47 -2.35
CA SER A 346 11.33 -5.19 -3.33
C SER A 346 11.03 -3.94 -4.18
N ASN A 347 9.76 -3.69 -4.50
CA ASN A 347 9.33 -2.47 -5.21
C ASN A 347 9.67 -1.19 -4.42
N ARG A 348 9.63 -1.24 -3.09
CA ARG A 348 10.00 -0.11 -2.24
C ARG A 348 11.50 0.00 -2.05
N PHE A 349 12.19 -1.10 -1.76
CA PHE A 349 13.64 -1.11 -1.62
C PHE A 349 14.37 -0.62 -2.87
N GLU A 350 13.93 -1.04 -4.07
CA GLU A 350 14.58 -0.65 -5.33
C GLU A 350 14.52 0.86 -5.64
N LYS A 351 13.56 1.57 -5.04
CA LYS A 351 13.43 3.03 -5.20
C LYS A 351 14.16 3.83 -4.11
N GLY A 352 14.75 3.14 -3.15
CA GLY A 352 15.40 3.75 -1.99
C GLY A 352 14.42 4.05 -0.86
N LEU A 353 14.93 3.94 0.37
CA LEU A 353 14.16 4.15 1.58
C LEU A 353 14.72 5.31 2.41
N ASP A 354 13.84 5.98 3.14
CA ASP A 354 14.18 7.06 4.05
C ASP A 354 14.60 6.50 5.42
N PRO A 355 15.83 6.77 5.88
CA PRO A 355 16.27 6.32 7.21
C PRO A 355 15.35 6.75 8.35
N ALA A 356 14.80 7.97 8.29
CA ALA A 356 13.88 8.45 9.32
C ALA A 356 12.58 7.60 9.37
N ARG A 357 12.07 7.20 8.22
CA ARG A 357 10.90 6.29 8.15
C ARG A 357 11.23 4.88 8.62
N THR A 358 12.46 4.42 8.47
CA THR A 358 12.90 3.11 8.97
C THR A 358 12.78 3.03 10.50
N TYR A 359 13.20 4.08 11.22
CA TYR A 359 12.98 4.17 12.67
C TYR A 359 11.48 4.31 13.01
N MET A 360 10.77 5.19 12.31
CA MET A 360 9.33 5.39 12.51
C MET A 360 8.53 4.10 12.32
N ALA A 361 8.89 3.28 11.34
CA ALA A 361 8.23 2.00 11.08
C ALA A 361 8.46 0.98 12.19
N MET A 362 9.66 0.94 12.77
CA MET A 362 9.94 0.12 13.95
C MET A 362 9.05 0.52 15.14
N GLU A 363 8.95 1.81 15.45
CA GLU A 363 8.10 2.32 16.53
C GLU A 363 6.62 2.05 16.24
N ARG A 364 6.18 2.26 14.99
CA ARG A 364 4.81 1.99 14.58
C ARG A 364 4.43 0.51 14.71
N ALA A 365 5.33 -0.39 14.33
CA ALA A 365 5.15 -1.82 14.50
C ALA A 365 4.99 -2.20 15.98
N CYS A 366 5.84 -1.67 16.85
CA CYS A 366 5.73 -1.87 18.31
C CYS A 366 4.39 -1.38 18.86
N THR A 367 3.94 -0.17 18.44
CA THR A 367 2.64 0.38 18.82
C THR A 367 1.48 -0.55 18.44
N LEU A 368 1.49 -1.05 17.20
CA LEU A 368 0.41 -1.91 16.70
C LEU A 368 0.46 -3.32 17.29
N LEU A 369 1.65 -3.90 17.49
CA LEU A 369 1.80 -5.20 18.13
C LEU A 369 1.33 -5.17 19.59
N GLN A 370 1.67 -4.11 20.34
CA GLN A 370 1.20 -3.94 21.72
C GLN A 370 -0.33 -3.81 21.77
N LYS A 371 -0.93 -3.09 20.83
CA LYS A 371 -2.37 -2.80 20.81
C LYS A 371 -3.21 -3.97 20.30
N TYR A 372 -2.70 -4.75 19.33
CA TYR A 372 -3.50 -5.74 18.61
C TYR A 372 -2.97 -7.17 18.68
N ALA A 373 -1.78 -7.38 19.23
CA ALA A 373 -1.21 -8.70 19.44
C ALA A 373 -0.85 -8.95 20.91
N ASP A 374 -1.29 -8.09 21.83
CA ASP A 374 -1.03 -8.16 23.27
C ASP A 374 0.46 -8.22 23.62
N ALA A 375 1.33 -7.73 22.73
CA ALA A 375 2.77 -7.86 22.82
C ALA A 375 3.40 -7.05 23.95
N GLU A 376 4.39 -7.63 24.61
CA GLU A 376 5.31 -6.94 25.53
C GLU A 376 6.57 -6.56 24.75
N ILE A 377 6.83 -5.25 24.61
CA ILE A 377 8.01 -4.76 23.85
C ILE A 377 9.20 -4.64 24.79
N GLU A 378 10.29 -5.34 24.49
CA GLU A 378 11.52 -5.25 25.25
C GLU A 378 12.18 -3.88 25.14
N THR A 379 12.94 -3.49 26.16
CA THR A 379 13.70 -2.24 26.17
C THR A 379 14.85 -2.29 25.19
N GLY A 380 15.27 -1.11 24.71
CA GLY A 380 16.40 -0.99 23.79
C GLY A 380 16.07 -1.35 22.35
N ILE A 381 17.08 -1.23 21.51
CA ILE A 381 17.06 -1.57 20.09
C ILE A 381 18.46 -2.00 19.66
N VAL A 382 18.56 -3.12 18.97
CA VAL A 382 19.83 -3.52 18.33
C VAL A 382 19.91 -2.81 16.99
N LYS A 383 21.00 -2.11 16.73
CA LYS A 383 21.13 -1.32 15.52
C LYS A 383 22.51 -1.37 14.88
N TYR A 384 22.51 -1.40 13.58
CA TYR A 384 23.61 -1.02 12.72
C TYR A 384 23.14 0.14 11.84
N ASP A 385 23.80 1.29 11.88
CA ASP A 385 23.42 2.48 11.12
C ASP A 385 24.66 3.23 10.62
N VAL A 386 24.84 3.23 9.31
CA VAL A 386 25.87 3.98 8.59
C VAL A 386 25.27 4.94 7.57
N THR A 387 23.97 5.27 7.73
CA THR A 387 23.28 6.20 6.85
C THR A 387 23.67 7.65 7.11
N ASP A 388 23.62 8.49 6.08
CA ASP A 388 23.71 9.95 6.24
C ASP A 388 22.28 10.52 6.33
N ASN A 389 21.84 10.80 7.56
CA ASN A 389 20.51 11.33 7.85
C ASN A 389 20.43 12.86 7.74
N LYS A 390 21.41 13.51 7.09
CA LYS A 390 21.38 14.97 6.95
C LYS A 390 20.37 15.40 5.90
N GLU A 391 19.53 16.35 6.31
CA GLU A 391 18.67 17.08 5.38
C GLU A 391 19.54 17.79 4.34
N LYS A 392 19.21 17.70 3.06
CA LYS A 392 19.90 18.41 1.99
C LYS A 392 19.51 19.88 2.00
N VAL A 393 20.48 20.76 1.89
CA VAL A 393 20.26 22.21 1.84
C VAL A 393 20.62 22.72 0.45
N ILE A 394 19.65 23.31 -0.24
CA ILE A 394 19.81 23.81 -1.61
C ILE A 394 19.48 25.31 -1.64
N ASN A 395 20.37 26.13 -2.19
CA ASN A 395 20.13 27.55 -2.46
C ASN A 395 19.66 27.73 -3.91
N ILE A 396 18.55 28.48 -4.10
CA ILE A 396 17.99 28.72 -5.41
C ILE A 396 17.51 30.17 -5.56
N GLU A 397 17.87 30.81 -6.67
CA GLU A 397 17.43 32.14 -7.00
C GLU A 397 15.97 32.13 -7.53
N TYR A 398 15.13 33.04 -7.10
CA TYR A 398 13.76 33.19 -7.61
C TYR A 398 13.72 33.43 -9.11
N GLN A 399 14.68 34.19 -9.62
CA GLN A 399 14.78 34.46 -11.05
C GLN A 399 15.15 33.20 -11.85
N PHE A 400 15.97 32.30 -11.29
CA PHE A 400 16.30 31.04 -11.93
C PHE A 400 15.05 30.17 -12.13
N ILE A 401 14.21 30.04 -11.09
CA ILE A 401 12.94 29.31 -11.16
C ILE A 401 12.06 29.88 -12.27
N ASN A 402 11.85 31.19 -12.26
CA ASN A 402 11.03 31.88 -13.26
C ASN A 402 11.58 31.77 -14.69
N ASN A 403 12.89 31.81 -14.86
CA ASN A 403 13.52 31.66 -16.17
C ASN A 403 13.32 30.26 -16.75
N VAL A 404 13.47 29.22 -15.92
CA VAL A 404 13.30 27.82 -16.35
C VAL A 404 11.83 27.52 -16.67
N LEU A 405 10.91 27.97 -15.82
CA LEU A 405 9.46 27.75 -16.02
C LEU A 405 8.87 28.73 -17.08
N GLY A 406 9.56 29.78 -17.46
CA GLY A 406 9.02 30.81 -18.35
C GLY A 406 7.93 31.68 -17.73
N THR A 407 7.96 31.84 -16.41
CA THR A 407 6.92 32.48 -15.58
C THR A 407 7.39 33.80 -14.93
N ASN A 408 6.53 34.40 -14.14
CA ASN A 408 6.83 35.52 -13.23
C ASN A 408 6.13 35.29 -11.88
N ILE A 409 6.34 34.11 -11.30
CA ILE A 409 5.79 33.73 -9.99
C ILE A 409 6.43 34.62 -8.92
N SER A 410 5.64 35.14 -7.97
CA SER A 410 6.14 35.96 -6.88
C SER A 410 7.06 35.19 -5.93
N LYS A 411 7.92 35.87 -5.18
CA LYS A 411 8.76 35.25 -4.14
C LYS A 411 7.91 34.57 -3.09
N GLU A 412 6.84 35.21 -2.70
CA GLU A 412 5.88 34.77 -1.70
C GLU A 412 5.21 33.45 -2.13
N ASP A 413 4.78 33.38 -3.39
CA ASP A 413 4.15 32.16 -3.94
C ASP A 413 5.15 31.01 -4.04
N ILE A 414 6.40 31.28 -4.45
CA ILE A 414 7.46 30.25 -4.50
C ILE A 414 7.73 29.69 -3.09
N VAL A 415 7.87 30.56 -2.11
CA VAL A 415 8.09 30.15 -0.71
C VAL A 415 6.89 29.38 -0.18
N ASP A 416 5.67 29.80 -0.54
CA ASP A 416 4.45 29.12 -0.12
C ASP A 416 4.34 27.69 -0.71
N VAL A 417 4.81 27.48 -1.95
CA VAL A 417 4.90 26.13 -2.54
C VAL A 417 5.80 25.24 -1.68
N PHE A 418 6.99 25.70 -1.32
CA PHE A 418 7.89 24.90 -0.48
C PHE A 418 7.30 24.65 0.92
N ARG A 419 6.61 25.63 1.50
CA ARG A 419 5.89 25.45 2.76
C ARG A 419 4.80 24.38 2.66
N LYS A 420 4.02 24.38 1.58
CA LYS A 420 2.98 23.37 1.33
C LYS A 420 3.57 21.96 1.21
N LEU A 421 4.76 21.83 0.62
CA LEU A 421 5.51 20.58 0.53
C LEU A 421 6.19 20.16 1.85
N ASP A 422 6.01 20.96 2.92
CA ASP A 422 6.64 20.74 4.23
C ASP A 422 8.18 20.83 4.16
N PHE A 423 8.71 21.70 3.26
CA PHE A 423 10.13 22.05 3.22
C PHE A 423 10.40 23.26 4.10
N LYS A 424 11.48 23.22 4.86
CA LYS A 424 11.92 24.38 5.63
C LYS A 424 12.59 25.38 4.69
N THR A 425 12.28 26.66 4.84
CA THR A 425 12.79 27.71 3.97
C THR A 425 13.35 28.88 4.76
N GLU A 426 14.44 29.46 4.24
CA GLU A 426 15.01 30.72 4.71
C GLU A 426 15.04 31.69 3.53
N PRO A 427 13.98 32.57 3.37
CA PRO A 427 13.90 33.53 2.30
C PRO A 427 14.93 34.67 2.45
N LYS A 428 15.60 35.00 1.36
CA LYS A 428 16.51 36.16 1.23
C LYS A 428 16.00 37.10 0.14
N GLU A 429 16.74 38.15 -0.13
CA GLU A 429 16.31 39.17 -1.11
C GLU A 429 16.12 38.60 -2.52
N ASN A 430 17.07 37.82 -3.03
CA ASN A 430 17.09 37.29 -4.40
C ASN A 430 17.03 35.77 -4.50
N GLU A 431 17.19 35.08 -3.39
CA GLU A 431 17.24 33.61 -3.34
C GLU A 431 16.47 33.07 -2.12
N VAL A 432 16.22 31.79 -2.09
CA VAL A 432 15.73 31.06 -0.93
C VAL A 432 16.65 29.86 -0.64
N THR A 433 17.01 29.68 0.62
CA THR A 433 17.63 28.46 1.11
C THR A 433 16.53 27.47 1.46
N VAL A 434 16.52 26.31 0.82
CA VAL A 434 15.51 25.25 1.02
C VAL A 434 16.19 24.05 1.67
N THR A 435 15.66 23.63 2.81
CA THR A 435 16.05 22.38 3.48
C THR A 435 15.05 21.30 3.10
N VAL A 436 15.53 20.31 2.35
CA VAL A 436 14.73 19.22 1.82
C VAL A 436 14.63 18.09 2.87
N PRO A 437 13.42 17.64 3.22
CA PRO A 437 13.26 16.55 4.17
C PRO A 437 13.80 15.22 3.61
N THR A 438 14.29 14.35 4.47
CA THR A 438 14.97 13.09 4.10
C THR A 438 14.11 12.16 3.26
N ARG A 439 12.78 12.22 3.42
CA ARG A 439 11.82 11.43 2.60
C ARG A 439 11.87 11.74 1.10
N ARG A 440 12.32 12.95 0.70
CA ARG A 440 12.46 13.38 -0.70
C ARG A 440 13.87 13.10 -1.20
N ILE A 441 14.17 11.80 -1.35
CA ILE A 441 15.48 11.33 -1.82
C ILE A 441 15.74 11.70 -3.28
N ASP A 442 14.70 11.97 -4.04
CA ASP A 442 14.70 12.40 -5.45
C ASP A 442 15.24 13.82 -5.64
N ILE A 443 15.10 14.68 -4.64
CA ILE A 443 15.55 16.07 -4.74
C ILE A 443 17.01 16.19 -4.30
N SER A 444 17.87 16.62 -5.23
CA SER A 444 19.30 16.75 -5.00
C SER A 444 19.95 18.01 -5.60
N ILE A 445 19.34 18.60 -6.59
CA ILE A 445 19.83 19.79 -7.29
C ILE A 445 18.72 20.85 -7.37
N LYS A 446 19.09 22.06 -7.78
CA LYS A 446 18.14 23.18 -7.85
C LYS A 446 17.06 23.00 -8.91
N GLU A 447 17.35 22.26 -9.97
CA GLU A 447 16.40 21.92 -11.03
C GLU A 447 15.24 21.07 -10.50
N ASP A 448 15.49 20.18 -9.54
CA ASP A 448 14.44 19.39 -8.88
C ASP A 448 13.47 20.31 -8.09
N LEU A 449 14.01 21.39 -7.47
CA LEU A 449 13.17 22.39 -6.81
C LEU A 449 12.33 23.22 -7.81
N VAL A 450 12.84 23.43 -9.03
CA VAL A 450 12.05 24.08 -10.10
C VAL A 450 10.87 23.21 -10.50
N GLU A 451 11.06 21.90 -10.61
CA GLU A 451 9.99 20.93 -10.88
C GLU A 451 8.90 21.02 -9.79
N GLU A 452 9.31 21.02 -8.52
CA GLU A 452 8.37 21.13 -7.40
C GLU A 452 7.53 22.40 -7.45
N VAL A 453 8.16 23.53 -7.77
CA VAL A 453 7.42 24.79 -7.93
C VAL A 453 6.46 24.72 -9.12
N GLY A 454 6.90 24.20 -10.26
CA GLY A 454 6.08 24.13 -11.47
C GLY A 454 4.85 23.23 -11.30
N ARG A 455 5.00 22.06 -10.69
CA ARG A 455 3.91 21.09 -10.53
C ARG A 455 2.87 21.52 -9.48
N ILE A 456 3.29 22.14 -8.35
CA ILE A 456 2.36 22.60 -7.31
C ILE A 456 1.72 23.94 -7.68
N TYR A 457 2.45 24.83 -8.36
CA TYR A 457 1.87 26.03 -8.96
C TYR A 457 0.79 25.67 -10.01
N GLY A 458 0.96 24.55 -10.68
CA GLY A 458 0.08 24.01 -11.71
C GLY A 458 0.54 24.36 -13.12
N VAL A 459 0.87 23.33 -13.88
CA VAL A 459 1.34 23.46 -15.28
C VAL A 459 0.30 24.18 -16.15
N ASP A 460 -0.97 23.99 -15.88
CA ASP A 460 -2.07 24.66 -16.59
C ASP A 460 -2.09 26.19 -16.41
N ASN A 461 -1.44 26.70 -15.35
CA ASN A 461 -1.30 28.13 -15.10
C ASN A 461 -0.11 28.75 -15.86
N ILE A 462 0.73 27.92 -16.48
CA ILE A 462 1.92 28.38 -17.22
C ILE A 462 1.54 28.65 -18.68
N GLN A 463 1.58 29.92 -19.07
CA GLN A 463 1.28 30.32 -20.45
C GLN A 463 2.45 30.02 -21.38
N GLY A 464 2.22 29.18 -22.37
CA GLY A 464 3.20 28.90 -23.42
C GLY A 464 3.50 30.18 -24.22
N LYS A 465 4.78 30.46 -24.44
CA LYS A 465 5.24 31.57 -25.30
C LYS A 465 5.84 30.99 -26.57
N LEU A 466 5.41 31.50 -27.72
CA LEU A 466 6.05 31.14 -28.98
C LEU A 466 7.47 31.74 -29.02
N PRO A 467 8.49 30.93 -29.33
CA PRO A 467 9.83 31.44 -29.44
C PRO A 467 9.94 32.42 -30.60
N VAL A 468 10.45 33.59 -30.35
CA VAL A 468 10.80 34.59 -31.39
C VAL A 468 12.29 34.41 -31.72
N VAL A 469 12.58 33.69 -32.79
CA VAL A 469 13.92 33.43 -33.24
C VAL A 469 14.11 33.89 -34.72
N PRO A 470 15.29 34.40 -35.12
CA PRO A 470 15.57 34.70 -36.50
C PRO A 470 15.45 33.41 -37.33
N MET A 471 14.47 33.34 -38.22
CA MET A 471 14.34 32.20 -39.13
C MET A 471 15.30 32.36 -40.29
N LYS A 472 16.23 31.42 -40.46
CA LYS A 472 16.91 31.21 -41.78
C LYS A 472 15.97 30.32 -42.58
N MET A 473 15.52 30.83 -43.74
CA MET A 473 14.78 29.99 -44.69
C MET A 473 15.70 28.83 -45.11
N GLY A 474 15.36 27.63 -44.74
CA GLY A 474 16.03 26.42 -45.21
C GLY A 474 15.84 26.27 -46.72
N HIS A 475 16.87 25.89 -47.43
CA HIS A 475 16.73 25.45 -48.81
C HIS A 475 15.98 24.09 -48.81
N LEU A 476 14.71 24.16 -49.17
CA LEU A 476 13.93 22.94 -49.41
C LEU A 476 14.45 22.38 -50.77
N ASP A 477 15.14 21.24 -50.71
CA ASP A 477 15.46 20.53 -51.93
C ASP A 477 14.20 19.96 -52.57
N LYS A 478 13.76 20.63 -53.65
CA LYS A 478 12.55 20.26 -54.40
C LYS A 478 12.85 19.22 -55.49
N THR A 479 14.06 18.68 -55.58
CA THR A 479 14.49 17.77 -56.66
C THR A 479 13.62 16.53 -56.73
N THR A 480 13.41 15.83 -55.62
CA THR A 480 12.53 14.65 -55.55
C THR A 480 11.09 14.97 -55.94
N ARG A 481 10.57 16.11 -55.50
CA ARG A 481 9.20 16.55 -55.86
C ARG A 481 9.09 16.87 -57.34
N LYS A 482 10.12 17.51 -57.94
CA LYS A 482 10.16 17.79 -59.40
C LYS A 482 10.27 16.51 -60.21
N ILE A 483 11.08 15.53 -59.76
CA ILE A 483 11.20 14.23 -60.41
C ILE A 483 9.89 13.48 -60.37
N ARG A 484 9.22 13.39 -59.22
CA ARG A 484 7.87 12.75 -59.10
C ARG A 484 6.87 13.40 -60.02
N ALA A 485 6.79 14.73 -60.05
CA ALA A 485 5.87 15.44 -60.92
C ALA A 485 6.15 15.16 -62.40
N LYS A 486 7.43 15.14 -62.81
CA LYS A 486 7.78 14.78 -64.20
C LYS A 486 7.41 13.33 -64.53
N MET A 487 7.74 12.39 -63.64
CA MET A 487 7.42 10.96 -63.85
C MET A 487 5.89 10.76 -63.96
N SER A 488 5.12 11.39 -63.05
CA SER A 488 3.65 11.33 -63.13
C SER A 488 3.05 11.94 -64.38
N ASN A 489 3.69 12.98 -64.96
CA ASN A 489 3.24 13.61 -66.20
C ASN A 489 3.66 12.83 -67.47
N MET A 490 4.55 11.84 -67.35
CA MET A 490 5.01 10.99 -68.44
C MET A 490 4.22 9.66 -68.56
N GLY A 491 3.25 9.40 -67.64
CA GLY A 491 2.45 8.16 -67.53
C GLY A 491 3.04 7.21 -66.54
#